data_698750c221b1e54c4541e1a9e02f8919
#
_entry.id   698750c221b1e54c4541e1a9e02f8919
#
_cell.length_a   1.000
_cell.length_b   1.000
_cell.length_c   1.000
_cell.angle_alpha   90.00
_cell.angle_beta   90.00
_cell.angle_gamma   90.00
#
_symmetry.space_group_name_H-M   'P 1'
#
loop_
_entity.id
_entity.type
_entity.pdbx_description
1 polymer ?
#
loop_
_entity_poly.entity_id
_entity_poly.type
_entity_poly.pdbx_seq_one_letter_code
_entity_poly.pdbx_strand_id
1 'polypeptide(L)'
;MNGKNSMTANISKELRKEVYRRDGFRCALCDSTDGIQIHHVKPRGRGGADHPMNLITLCWRCHAAAHGSILLLDEYPSHDEFPNIEQQIRAMMDELELACVEYVSDYYAERGEIWYPWEG
;
A
#
# COMPACT_ATOMS: atom_id res chain seq x y z
N MET A 1 11.23 21.97 -14.12
CA MET A 1 11.18 21.42 -13.93
C MET A 1 11.06 20.92 -13.61
N ASN A 2 11.09 20.76 -13.36
CA ASN A 2 11.10 20.25 -12.95
C ASN A 2 11.38 19.27 -12.56
N GLY A 3 12.01 19.29 -12.74
CA GLY A 3 12.82 18.15 -12.51
C GLY A 3 12.59 17.45 -11.25
N LYS A 4 12.34 18.11 -10.30
CA LYS A 4 12.08 17.46 -9.04
C LYS A 4 10.94 16.51 -9.14
N ASN A 5 10.08 16.77 -10.01
CA ASN A 5 9.00 15.82 -10.19
C ASN A 5 9.50 14.50 -10.67
N SER A 6 10.59 14.50 -11.38
CA SER A 6 11.13 13.25 -11.84
C SER A 6 11.74 12.47 -10.69
N MET A 7 12.13 13.18 -9.63
CA MET A 7 12.70 12.50 -8.50
C MET A 7 11.66 11.73 -7.75
N THR A 8 10.54 12.38 -7.60
CA THR A 8 9.42 11.72 -6.97
C THR A 8 8.51 11.27 -8.07
N ALA A 9 9.14 10.98 -9.20
CA ALA A 9 8.40 10.69 -10.38
C ALA A 9 7.39 9.63 -10.14
N ASN A 10 6.28 9.80 -10.76
CA ASN A 10 5.25 8.82 -10.73
C ASN A 10 5.72 7.58 -11.44
N ILE A 11 5.17 6.46 -11.05
CA ILE A 11 5.39 5.24 -11.79
C ILE A 11 4.84 5.44 -13.19
N SER A 12 5.30 4.62 -14.13
CA SER A 12 4.88 4.76 -15.50
C SER A 12 3.38 4.51 -15.63
N LYS A 13 2.80 5.06 -16.68
CA LYS A 13 1.39 4.86 -16.96
C LYS A 13 1.09 3.38 -17.17
N GLU A 14 1.96 2.68 -17.87
CA GLU A 14 1.79 1.26 -18.13
C GLU A 14 1.80 0.45 -16.85
N LEU A 15 2.74 0.75 -15.97
CA LEU A 15 2.84 0.04 -14.71
C LEU A 15 1.62 0.31 -13.84
N ARG A 16 1.17 1.56 -13.82
CA ARG A 16 -0.02 1.92 -13.05
C ARG A 16 -1.23 1.15 -13.54
N LYS A 17 -1.40 1.08 -14.86
CA LYS A 17 -2.52 0.35 -15.42
C LYS A 17 -2.45 -1.13 -15.10
N GLU A 18 -1.25 -1.68 -15.13
CA GLU A 18 -1.07 -3.09 -14.81
C GLU A 18 -1.51 -3.39 -13.37
N VAL A 19 -1.11 -2.54 -12.43
CA VAL A 19 -1.45 -2.75 -11.04
C VAL A 19 -2.95 -2.54 -10.81
N TYR A 20 -3.52 -1.48 -11.38
CA TYR A 20 -4.97 -1.26 -11.26
C TYR A 20 -5.74 -2.44 -11.82
N ARG A 21 -5.33 -2.92 -12.98
CA ARG A 21 -6.03 -4.05 -13.62
C ARG A 21 -5.93 -5.30 -12.77
N ARG A 22 -4.74 -5.57 -12.23
CA ARG A 22 -4.54 -6.72 -11.35
C ARG A 22 -5.50 -6.66 -10.16
N ASP A 23 -5.68 -5.47 -9.59
CA ASP A 23 -6.46 -5.29 -8.37
C ASP A 23 -7.95 -5.00 -8.65
N GLY A 24 -8.36 -5.00 -9.91
CA GLY A 24 -9.77 -4.84 -10.26
C GLY A 24 -10.27 -3.42 -10.18
N PHE A 25 -9.38 -2.43 -10.28
CA PHE A 25 -9.74 -1.01 -10.25
C PHE A 25 -10.48 -0.63 -8.99
N ARG A 26 -10.05 -1.21 -7.88
CA ARG A 26 -10.63 -0.93 -6.57
C ARG A 26 -9.56 -1.14 -5.51
N CYS A 27 -9.86 -0.66 -4.30
CA CYS A 27 -8.95 -0.86 -3.18
C CYS A 27 -8.80 -2.36 -2.92
N ALA A 28 -7.57 -2.81 -2.86
CA ALA A 28 -7.28 -4.23 -2.64
C ALA A 28 -7.72 -4.68 -1.24
N LEU A 29 -7.82 -3.76 -0.29
CA LEU A 29 -8.10 -4.10 1.09
C LEU A 29 -9.56 -3.95 1.48
N CYS A 30 -10.26 -2.96 0.93
CA CYS A 30 -11.64 -2.71 1.35
C CYS A 30 -12.64 -2.64 0.20
N ASP A 31 -12.18 -2.83 -1.03
CA ASP A 31 -13.01 -2.85 -2.24
C ASP A 31 -13.60 -1.50 -2.64
N SER A 32 -13.27 -0.43 -1.96
CA SER A 32 -13.76 0.89 -2.33
C SER A 32 -13.14 1.34 -3.65
N THR A 33 -13.93 2.04 -4.47
CA THR A 33 -13.43 2.61 -5.70
C THR A 33 -13.12 4.10 -5.55
N ASP A 34 -13.21 4.60 -4.32
CA ASP A 34 -13.11 6.03 -4.06
C ASP A 34 -11.65 6.45 -3.96
N GLY A 35 -11.23 7.33 -4.89
CA GLY A 35 -9.89 7.90 -4.85
C GLY A 35 -8.78 6.87 -4.87
N ILE A 36 -8.89 5.86 -5.73
CA ILE A 36 -7.87 4.81 -5.76
C ILE A 36 -6.53 5.38 -6.20
N GLN A 37 -5.48 4.88 -5.58
CA GLN A 37 -4.11 5.31 -5.79
C GLN A 37 -3.18 4.11 -5.70
N ILE A 38 -1.99 4.26 -6.30
CA ILE A 38 -0.97 3.22 -6.19
C ILE A 38 -0.14 3.49 -4.94
N HIS A 39 0.06 2.45 -4.15
CA HIS A 39 0.81 2.53 -2.91
C HIS A 39 2.00 1.57 -2.98
N HIS A 40 3.17 2.03 -2.54
CA HIS A 40 4.35 1.17 -2.44
C HIS A 40 4.26 0.40 -1.13
N VAL A 41 4.22 -0.94 -1.21
CA VAL A 41 4.19 -1.77 -0.02
C VAL A 41 5.43 -1.51 0.81
N LYS A 42 6.60 -1.57 0.17
CA LYS A 42 7.85 -1.12 0.79
C LYS A 42 8.16 0.26 0.20
N PRO A 43 8.23 1.28 1.04
CA PRO A 43 8.44 2.65 0.53
C PRO A 43 9.74 2.79 -0.26
N ARG A 44 9.71 3.67 -1.25
CA ARG A 44 10.92 3.97 -2.02
C ARG A 44 12.06 4.38 -1.13
N GLY A 45 11.77 5.15 -0.09
CA GLY A 45 12.79 5.63 0.84
C GLY A 45 13.50 4.52 1.58
N ARG A 46 12.92 3.32 1.61
CA ARG A 46 13.53 2.16 2.23
C ARG A 46 13.94 1.11 1.19
N GLY A 47 14.10 1.55 -0.05
CA GLY A 47 14.58 0.65 -1.10
C GLY A 47 13.49 -0.04 -1.89
N GLY A 48 12.25 0.36 -1.73
CA GLY A 48 11.15 -0.25 -2.47
C GLY A 48 11.18 0.13 -3.93
N ALA A 49 11.03 -0.83 -4.80
CA ALA A 49 11.09 -0.61 -6.23
C ALA A 49 9.72 -0.34 -6.84
N ASP A 50 9.75 0.25 -8.02
CA ASP A 50 8.55 0.41 -8.84
C ASP A 50 8.35 -0.89 -9.60
N HIS A 51 7.75 -1.85 -8.95
CA HIS A 51 7.59 -3.20 -9.48
C HIS A 51 6.22 -3.71 -9.04
N PRO A 52 5.51 -4.46 -9.90
CA PRO A 52 4.16 -4.93 -9.54
C PRO A 52 4.11 -5.66 -8.20
N MET A 53 5.16 -6.40 -7.87
CA MET A 53 5.18 -7.11 -6.60
C MET A 53 5.34 -6.21 -5.39
N ASN A 54 5.65 -4.93 -5.61
CA ASN A 54 5.78 -3.98 -4.53
C ASN A 54 4.72 -2.88 -4.58
N LEU A 55 3.76 -3.00 -5.48
CA LEU A 55 2.74 -1.97 -5.65
C LEU A 55 1.35 -2.57 -5.44
N ILE A 56 0.46 -1.76 -4.87
CA ILE A 56 -0.88 -2.21 -4.56
C ILE A 56 -1.84 -1.03 -4.72
N THR A 57 -3.07 -1.31 -5.14
CA THR A 57 -4.10 -0.29 -5.27
C THR A 57 -4.81 -0.10 -3.95
N LEU A 58 -4.85 1.12 -3.45
CA LEU A 58 -5.59 1.45 -2.23
C LEU A 58 -6.50 2.63 -2.50
N CYS A 59 -7.65 2.68 -1.80
CA CYS A 59 -8.50 3.86 -1.85
C CYS A 59 -7.82 4.97 -1.04
N TRP A 60 -8.35 6.20 -1.16
CA TRP A 60 -7.73 7.33 -0.48
C TRP A 60 -7.65 7.11 1.03
N ARG A 61 -8.64 6.46 1.59
CA ARG A 61 -8.75 6.27 3.02
C ARG A 61 -7.72 5.26 3.52
N CYS A 62 -7.65 4.11 2.88
CA CYS A 62 -6.64 3.11 3.24
C CYS A 62 -5.23 3.62 2.98
N HIS A 63 -5.05 4.39 1.90
CA HIS A 63 -3.73 4.94 1.57
C HIS A 63 -3.30 5.95 2.64
N ALA A 64 -4.21 6.82 3.07
CA ALA A 64 -3.89 7.78 4.12
C ALA A 64 -3.56 7.07 5.43
N ALA A 65 -4.32 6.01 5.75
CA ALA A 65 -4.04 5.24 6.97
C ALA A 65 -2.70 4.54 6.88
N ALA A 66 -2.37 3.99 5.71
CA ALA A 66 -1.08 3.31 5.52
C ALA A 66 0.08 4.27 5.75
N HIS A 67 -0.12 5.56 5.48
CA HIS A 67 0.90 6.58 5.74
C HIS A 67 0.78 7.21 7.12
N GLY A 68 -0.17 6.75 7.93
CA GLY A 68 -0.33 7.28 9.27
C GLY A 68 -0.98 8.66 9.32
N SER A 69 -1.60 9.09 8.22
CA SER A 69 -2.22 10.41 8.16
C SER A 69 -3.59 10.46 8.81
N ILE A 70 -4.25 9.32 8.92
CA ILE A 70 -5.53 9.22 9.62
C ILE A 70 -5.51 7.92 10.43
N LEU A 71 -6.39 7.84 11.41
CA LEU A 71 -6.51 6.65 12.24
C LEU A 71 -7.91 6.09 12.09
N LEU A 72 -7.99 4.84 11.66
CA LEU A 72 -9.27 4.16 11.44
C LEU A 72 -9.64 3.38 12.69
N LEU A 73 -10.24 4.07 13.65
CA LEU A 73 -10.50 3.50 14.96
C LEU A 73 -11.42 2.29 14.96
N ASP A 74 -12.36 2.29 14.03
CA ASP A 74 -13.34 1.19 13.99
C ASP A 74 -12.79 -0.08 13.37
N GLU A 75 -11.66 0.02 12.70
CA GLU A 75 -11.13 -1.11 11.94
C GLU A 75 -9.81 -1.61 12.46
N TYR A 76 -9.14 -0.83 13.27
CA TYR A 76 -7.80 -1.15 13.70
C TYR A 76 -7.63 -0.86 15.20
N PRO A 77 -6.46 -1.03 15.70
CA PRO A 77 -6.15 -1.55 17.05
C PRO A 77 -6.96 -1.00 18.19
N SER A 78 -7.07 -1.85 19.17
CA SER A 78 -7.80 -1.56 20.38
C SER A 78 -7.16 -0.44 21.19
N HIS A 79 -7.99 0.48 21.67
CA HIS A 79 -7.55 1.53 22.58
C HIS A 79 -7.02 0.97 23.89
N ASP A 80 -7.57 -0.17 24.30
CA ASP A 80 -7.15 -0.81 25.54
C ASP A 80 -5.72 -1.30 25.44
N GLU A 81 -5.36 -1.79 24.26
CA GLU A 81 -4.04 -2.35 24.03
C GLU A 81 -3.01 -1.28 23.72
N PHE A 82 -3.44 -0.19 23.11
CA PHE A 82 -2.54 0.88 22.70
C PHE A 82 -3.10 2.21 23.18
N PRO A 83 -2.75 2.60 24.39
CA PRO A 83 -3.38 3.76 25.04
C PRO A 83 -3.09 5.11 24.43
N ASN A 84 -1.96 5.30 23.76
CA ASN A 84 -1.73 6.61 23.17
C ASN A 84 -1.84 6.55 21.66
N ILE A 85 -2.16 7.72 21.08
CA ILE A 85 -2.49 7.79 19.68
C ILE A 85 -1.32 7.41 18.77
N GLU A 86 -0.11 7.71 19.18
CA GLU A 86 1.05 7.36 18.35
C GLU A 86 1.21 5.85 18.25
N GLN A 87 0.97 5.17 19.36
CA GLN A 87 1.04 3.72 19.38
C GLN A 87 -0.08 3.12 18.54
N GLN A 88 -1.27 3.70 18.59
CA GLN A 88 -2.40 3.23 17.81
C GLN A 88 -2.13 3.38 16.32
N ILE A 89 -1.59 4.52 15.93
CA ILE A 89 -1.26 4.77 14.53
C ILE A 89 -0.19 3.80 14.05
N ARG A 90 0.84 3.59 14.86
CA ARG A 90 1.92 2.68 14.47
C ARG A 90 1.40 1.26 14.31
N ALA A 91 0.57 0.82 15.24
CA ALA A 91 0.03 -0.54 15.17
C ALA A 91 -0.87 -0.69 13.94
N MET A 92 -1.66 0.34 13.63
CA MET A 92 -2.49 0.31 12.44
C MET A 92 -1.65 0.24 11.18
N MET A 93 -0.58 1.04 11.10
CA MET A 93 0.29 1.02 9.94
C MET A 93 0.94 -0.35 9.75
N ASP A 94 1.34 -0.98 10.84
CA ASP A 94 1.94 -2.32 10.76
C ASP A 94 0.94 -3.35 10.26
N GLU A 95 -0.30 -3.27 10.73
CA GLU A 95 -1.34 -4.18 10.27
C GLU A 95 -1.66 -3.97 8.80
N LEU A 96 -1.69 -2.71 8.36
CA LEU A 96 -1.95 -2.42 6.96
C LEU A 96 -0.82 -2.90 6.08
N GLU A 97 0.41 -2.74 6.53
CA GLU A 97 1.55 -3.23 5.76
C GLU A 97 1.47 -4.74 5.61
N LEU A 98 1.15 -5.44 6.69
CA LEU A 98 1.01 -6.89 6.63
C LEU A 98 -0.11 -7.29 5.69
N ALA A 99 -1.24 -6.61 5.75
CA ALA A 99 -2.36 -6.90 4.87
C ALA A 99 -1.97 -6.71 3.40
N CYS A 100 -1.22 -5.66 3.11
CA CYS A 100 -0.76 -5.42 1.74
C CYS A 100 0.20 -6.52 1.29
N VAL A 101 1.13 -6.91 2.16
CA VAL A 101 2.06 -7.99 1.84
C VAL A 101 1.30 -9.28 1.55
N GLU A 102 0.34 -9.60 2.39
CA GLU A 102 -0.44 -10.83 2.20
C GLU A 102 -1.22 -10.81 0.89
N TYR A 103 -1.85 -9.68 0.60
CA TYR A 103 -2.61 -9.58 -0.64
C TYR A 103 -1.74 -9.82 -1.86
N VAL A 104 -0.62 -9.11 -1.93
CA VAL A 104 0.24 -9.19 -3.11
C VAL A 104 0.93 -10.55 -3.18
N SER A 105 1.42 -11.05 -2.05
CA SER A 105 2.11 -12.34 -2.06
C SER A 105 1.17 -13.47 -2.43
N ASP A 106 -0.08 -13.43 -1.96
CA ASP A 106 -1.06 -14.46 -2.30
C ASP A 106 -1.39 -14.42 -3.78
N TYR A 107 -1.52 -13.22 -4.33
CA TYR A 107 -1.82 -13.08 -5.76
C TYR A 107 -0.76 -13.80 -6.60
N TYR A 108 0.50 -13.54 -6.29
CA TYR A 108 1.58 -14.12 -7.10
C TYR A 108 1.81 -15.60 -6.78
N ALA A 109 1.60 -16.00 -5.54
CA ALA A 109 1.72 -17.40 -5.17
C ALA A 109 0.71 -18.25 -5.90
N GLU A 110 -0.51 -17.76 -6.06
CA GLU A 110 -1.56 -18.48 -6.78
C GLU A 110 -1.21 -18.68 -8.24
N ARG A 111 -0.29 -17.89 -8.75
CA ARG A 111 0.16 -17.96 -10.13
C ARG A 111 1.52 -18.63 -10.28
N GLY A 112 1.98 -19.24 -9.20
CA GLY A 112 3.24 -19.97 -9.22
C GLY A 112 4.48 -19.11 -9.14
N GLU A 113 4.33 -17.86 -8.70
CA GLU A 113 5.45 -16.95 -8.58
C GLU A 113 5.76 -16.67 -7.13
N ILE A 114 7.07 -16.61 -6.83
CA ILE A 114 7.51 -16.31 -5.47
C ILE A 114 7.52 -14.80 -5.29
N TRP A 115 6.76 -14.35 -4.29
CA TRP A 115 6.74 -12.94 -3.93
C TRP A 115 7.88 -12.65 -2.97
N TYR A 116 8.50 -11.51 -3.14
CA TYR A 116 9.39 -10.97 -2.12
C TYR A 116 9.42 -9.48 -2.25
N PRO A 117 9.61 -8.78 -1.13
CA PRO A 117 9.61 -7.32 -1.17
C PRO A 117 10.77 -6.88 -2.03
N TRP A 118 10.46 -6.25 -3.09
CA TRP A 118 11.44 -5.89 -4.09
C TRP A 118 12.31 -4.77 -3.58
N GLU A 119 13.58 -4.98 -3.57
CA GLU A 119 14.48 -4.02 -2.99
C GLU A 119 15.23 -3.18 -3.99
N GLY A 120 14.73 -2.94 -5.03
CA GLY A 120 15.28 -2.01 -5.96
C GLY A 120 16.66 -2.30 -6.51
#